data_b3ce2d7f79b72f74c3ec38d5ed2dac67
#
_entry.id   b3ce2d7f79b72f74c3ec38d5ed2dac67
#
_cell.length_a   1.000
_cell.length_b   1.000
_cell.length_c   1.000
_cell.angle_alpha   90.00
_cell.angle_beta   90.00
_cell.angle_gamma   90.00
#
_symmetry.space_group_name_H-M   'P 1'
#
loop_
_entity.id
_entity.type
_entity.pdbx_description
1 polymer ?
#
loop_
_entity_poly.entity_id
_entity_poly.type
_entity_poly.pdbx_seq_one_letter_code
_entity_poly.pdbx_strand_id
1 'polypeptide(L)'
;MNRVLVIGCGKMARAVIPLLARNPEFFREICVSGRSKEKCDTYKKKYSSDKQKIVTAFVDINNKEKTRLMAKIYNPDLVINLAPSYLNLKVMDLCLEIEANYLDASLYIPKGSTQCDINAEYAYDQKFREKGLTAIIGCGFNPGVMNAFGQYAAGKLLDEISKVDIIDMNAGTNAHPYLMNTPMNTSLRQISSEGRMFTDGKIISVPPLSVQAKYSFPEIGKRNLFMVDHEVIDALSTELPGMPTIRYFSGFKRTFMSMVKVLRDVGMTSTTPVDIDGQQIAPLDFLYEVMPQQDDLAATAKGKTGIGMLVTGAVEGEKKQELIYALVDHQQCYEEFGASATDFMSAAALVSGANMIVTGQWKQDGVHMISEFDPQPFLKELKRQGLDYKVLEEAPDLEVSEHGTEEEAE
;
A
#
# COMPACT_ATOMS: atom_id res chain seq x y z
N MET A 1 11.90 -25.56 2.96
CA MET A 1 12.52 -24.23 3.14
C MET A 1 12.67 -23.58 1.79
N ASN A 2 12.16 -22.40 1.63
CA ASN A 2 11.96 -21.72 0.34
C ASN A 2 13.07 -20.72 0.02
N ARG A 3 13.32 -20.50 -1.27
CA ARG A 3 14.22 -19.45 -1.79
C ARG A 3 13.35 -18.30 -2.29
N VAL A 4 13.64 -17.09 -1.83
CA VAL A 4 12.87 -15.90 -2.18
C VAL A 4 13.72 -14.92 -2.98
N LEU A 5 13.22 -14.47 -4.11
CA LEU A 5 13.80 -13.38 -4.90
C LEU A 5 13.02 -12.09 -4.62
N VAL A 6 13.67 -11.13 -4.00
CA VAL A 6 13.10 -9.78 -3.81
C VAL A 6 13.60 -8.87 -4.94
N ILE A 7 12.68 -8.37 -5.74
CA ILE A 7 12.96 -7.45 -6.85
C ILE A 7 12.66 -6.02 -6.41
N GLY A 8 13.69 -5.27 -6.11
CA GLY A 8 13.63 -3.90 -5.59
C GLY A 8 14.35 -3.76 -4.26
N CYS A 9 15.28 -2.82 -4.19
CA CYS A 9 16.05 -2.49 -2.97
C CYS A 9 15.80 -1.02 -2.54
N GLY A 10 14.58 -0.53 -2.77
CA GLY A 10 14.14 0.83 -2.43
C GLY A 10 13.71 0.99 -0.97
N LYS A 11 12.83 1.96 -0.73
CA LYS A 11 12.37 2.37 0.61
C LYS A 11 11.67 1.24 1.35
N MET A 12 10.70 0.57 0.74
CA MET A 12 9.97 -0.55 1.34
C MET A 12 10.89 -1.73 1.69
N ALA A 13 11.96 -1.98 0.92
CA ALA A 13 12.93 -3.04 1.21
C ALA A 13 13.60 -2.88 2.58
N ARG A 14 13.67 -1.66 3.14
CA ARG A 14 14.22 -1.40 4.47
C ARG A 14 13.45 -2.11 5.59
N ALA A 15 12.15 -2.28 5.42
CA ALA A 15 11.31 -3.04 6.35
C ALA A 15 11.11 -4.50 5.89
N VAL A 16 10.92 -4.75 4.59
CA VAL A 16 10.69 -6.12 4.05
C VAL A 16 11.88 -7.04 4.33
N ILE A 17 13.12 -6.60 4.04
CA ILE A 17 14.28 -7.48 4.18
C ILE A 17 14.54 -7.90 5.63
N PRO A 18 14.57 -7.00 6.64
CA PRO A 18 14.70 -7.43 8.03
C PRO A 18 13.55 -8.28 8.53
N LEU A 19 12.31 -8.01 8.10
CA LEU A 19 11.16 -8.85 8.45
C LEU A 19 11.30 -10.26 7.86
N LEU A 20 11.67 -10.41 6.59
CA LEU A 20 11.98 -11.71 6.00
C LEU A 20 13.12 -12.42 6.75
N ALA A 21 14.19 -11.70 7.09
CA ALA A 21 15.34 -12.26 7.78
C ALA A 21 15.04 -12.74 9.21
N ARG A 22 13.96 -12.26 9.83
CA ARG A 22 13.45 -12.75 11.14
C ARG A 22 12.70 -14.07 11.05
N ASN A 23 12.45 -14.58 9.84
CA ASN A 23 11.67 -15.77 9.57
C ASN A 23 12.53 -16.90 8.91
N PRO A 24 13.69 -17.28 9.48
CA PRO A 24 14.60 -18.26 8.86
C PRO A 24 13.98 -19.66 8.75
N GLU A 25 12.93 -19.95 9.51
CA GLU A 25 12.16 -21.19 9.42
C GLU A 25 11.38 -21.34 8.12
N PHE A 26 11.02 -20.22 7.47
CA PHE A 26 10.28 -20.20 6.21
C PHE A 26 11.18 -20.01 5.00
N PHE A 27 12.22 -19.20 5.14
CA PHE A 27 13.10 -18.79 4.02
C PHE A 27 14.51 -19.33 4.20
N ARG A 28 14.90 -20.30 3.38
CA ARG A 28 16.26 -20.85 3.37
C ARG A 28 17.28 -19.80 2.92
N GLU A 29 16.95 -19.03 1.89
CA GLU A 29 17.81 -18.04 1.29
C GLU A 29 16.99 -16.89 0.70
N ILE A 30 17.43 -15.66 0.91
CA ILE A 30 16.82 -14.46 0.39
C ILE A 30 17.79 -13.83 -0.63
N CYS A 31 17.38 -13.65 -1.88
CA CYS A 31 18.11 -12.86 -2.87
C CYS A 31 17.53 -11.44 -2.92
N VAL A 32 18.30 -10.47 -2.48
CA VAL A 32 17.95 -9.06 -2.62
C VAL A 32 18.49 -8.54 -3.94
N SER A 33 17.62 -8.01 -4.80
CA SER A 33 18.00 -7.59 -6.13
C SER A 33 17.48 -6.21 -6.52
N GLY A 34 18.15 -5.56 -7.45
CA GLY A 34 17.79 -4.25 -7.95
C GLY A 34 18.84 -3.67 -8.87
N ARG A 35 18.62 -2.43 -9.35
CA ARG A 35 19.55 -1.71 -10.26
C ARG A 35 20.81 -1.16 -9.56
N SER A 36 20.83 -1.11 -8.23
CA SER A 36 22.03 -0.75 -7.45
C SER A 36 22.46 -1.95 -6.61
N LYS A 37 23.51 -2.62 -7.08
CA LYS A 37 24.10 -3.75 -6.34
C LYS A 37 24.66 -3.31 -4.98
N GLU A 38 25.23 -2.13 -4.89
CA GLU A 38 25.75 -1.56 -3.64
C GLU A 38 24.66 -1.45 -2.57
N LYS A 39 23.47 -0.93 -2.94
CA LYS A 39 22.32 -0.88 -2.02
C LYS A 39 21.89 -2.29 -1.59
N CYS A 40 21.88 -3.25 -2.51
CA CYS A 40 21.55 -4.64 -2.17
C CYS A 40 22.60 -5.25 -1.21
N ASP A 41 23.89 -4.97 -1.43
CA ASP A 41 24.99 -5.48 -0.61
C ASP A 41 24.94 -4.93 0.83
N THR A 42 24.36 -3.75 1.08
CA THR A 42 24.14 -3.23 2.44
C THR A 42 23.21 -4.12 3.25
N TYR A 43 22.14 -4.63 2.63
CA TYR A 43 21.22 -5.57 3.28
C TYR A 43 21.89 -6.90 3.59
N LYS A 44 22.67 -7.45 2.65
CA LYS A 44 23.45 -8.66 2.87
C LYS A 44 24.39 -8.49 4.07
N LYS A 45 25.14 -7.38 4.11
CA LYS A 45 26.09 -7.10 5.21
C LYS A 45 25.39 -6.98 6.56
N LYS A 46 24.19 -6.38 6.59
CA LYS A 46 23.48 -6.08 7.84
C LYS A 46 22.68 -7.26 8.37
N TYR A 47 22.08 -8.09 7.51
CA TYR A 47 21.07 -9.07 7.90
C TYR A 47 21.44 -10.54 7.58
N SER A 48 22.55 -10.82 6.88
CA SER A 48 23.02 -12.19 6.70
C SER A 48 23.61 -12.73 8.00
N SER A 49 23.24 -13.95 8.34
CA SER A 49 23.70 -14.65 9.55
C SER A 49 23.84 -16.15 9.28
N ASP A 50 24.32 -16.90 10.27
CA ASP A 50 24.40 -18.39 10.19
C ASP A 50 23.01 -19.03 10.02
N LYS A 51 21.97 -18.36 10.52
CA LYS A 51 20.58 -18.84 10.42
C LYS A 51 19.87 -18.38 9.14
N GLN A 52 20.28 -17.22 8.57
CA GLN A 52 19.63 -16.64 7.41
C GLN A 52 20.66 -16.23 6.36
N LYS A 53 20.67 -16.92 5.25
CA LYS A 53 21.53 -16.58 4.12
C LYS A 53 20.90 -15.51 3.24
N ILE A 54 21.62 -14.39 3.04
CA ILE A 54 21.24 -13.35 2.08
C ILE A 54 22.28 -13.28 0.97
N VAL A 55 21.82 -13.36 -0.26
CA VAL A 55 22.60 -13.15 -1.48
C VAL A 55 22.09 -11.91 -2.21
N THR A 56 22.90 -11.36 -3.11
CA THR A 56 22.54 -10.15 -3.85
C THR A 56 22.76 -10.33 -5.34
N ALA A 57 21.90 -9.68 -6.15
CA ALA A 57 21.99 -9.72 -7.58
C ALA A 57 21.67 -8.35 -8.19
N PHE A 58 22.26 -8.06 -9.35
CA PHE A 58 21.82 -6.97 -10.19
C PHE A 58 20.62 -7.42 -11.02
N VAL A 59 19.51 -6.68 -10.94
CA VAL A 59 18.30 -6.91 -11.70
C VAL A 59 17.79 -5.58 -12.27
N ASP A 60 17.58 -5.54 -13.57
CA ASP A 60 16.80 -4.53 -14.25
C ASP A 60 15.68 -5.24 -15.03
N ILE A 61 14.44 -5.07 -14.58
CA ILE A 61 13.26 -5.70 -15.20
C ILE A 61 13.11 -5.33 -16.68
N ASN A 62 13.60 -4.16 -17.09
CA ASN A 62 13.59 -3.78 -18.50
C ASN A 62 14.63 -4.54 -19.36
N ASN A 63 15.62 -5.17 -18.73
CA ASN A 63 16.55 -6.08 -19.38
C ASN A 63 16.09 -7.53 -19.19
N LYS A 64 15.09 -7.94 -19.96
CA LYS A 64 14.39 -9.22 -19.82
C LYS A 64 15.34 -10.44 -19.83
N GLU A 65 16.29 -10.50 -20.76
CA GLU A 65 17.16 -11.67 -20.90
C GLU A 65 18.11 -11.87 -19.71
N LYS A 66 18.80 -10.80 -19.29
CA LYS A 66 19.74 -10.87 -18.15
C LYS A 66 19.00 -11.20 -16.87
N THR A 67 17.84 -10.56 -16.65
CA THR A 67 17.02 -10.79 -15.46
C THR A 67 16.50 -12.22 -15.41
N ARG A 68 16.01 -12.76 -16.54
CA ARG A 68 15.57 -14.16 -16.66
C ARG A 68 16.68 -15.14 -16.37
N LEU A 69 17.86 -14.92 -16.96
CA LEU A 69 19.02 -15.82 -16.76
C LEU A 69 19.43 -15.87 -15.29
N MET A 70 19.54 -14.70 -14.64
CA MET A 70 19.86 -14.60 -13.22
C MET A 70 18.81 -15.31 -12.37
N ALA A 71 17.53 -15.05 -12.63
CA ALA A 71 16.44 -15.62 -11.86
C ALA A 71 16.33 -17.14 -12.04
N LYS A 72 16.57 -17.69 -13.26
CA LYS A 72 16.67 -19.13 -13.49
C LYS A 72 17.84 -19.80 -12.76
N ILE A 73 19.01 -19.15 -12.74
CA ILE A 73 20.17 -19.67 -11.96
C ILE A 73 19.88 -19.66 -10.47
N TYR A 74 19.23 -18.59 -9.99
CA TYR A 74 18.84 -18.50 -8.59
C TYR A 74 17.75 -19.51 -8.23
N ASN A 75 16.80 -19.76 -9.12
CA ASN A 75 15.68 -20.67 -9.00
C ASN A 75 14.85 -20.44 -7.73
N PRO A 76 14.15 -19.30 -7.62
CA PRO A 76 13.31 -18.98 -6.46
C PRO A 76 11.98 -19.75 -6.47
N ASP A 77 11.44 -20.04 -5.30
CA ASP A 77 10.09 -20.57 -5.12
C ASP A 77 9.04 -19.43 -5.12
N LEU A 78 9.49 -18.21 -4.72
CA LEU A 78 8.66 -17.02 -4.62
C LEU A 78 9.43 -15.79 -5.08
N VAL A 79 8.78 -14.96 -5.88
CA VAL A 79 9.25 -13.60 -6.23
C VAL A 79 8.40 -12.58 -5.48
N ILE A 80 9.03 -11.72 -4.69
CA ILE A 80 8.43 -10.56 -4.05
C ILE A 80 8.78 -9.33 -4.88
N ASN A 81 7.76 -8.69 -5.45
CA ASN A 81 7.93 -7.52 -6.28
C ASN A 81 7.81 -6.22 -5.47
N LEU A 82 8.91 -5.51 -5.29
CA LEU A 82 8.99 -4.16 -4.69
C LEU A 82 9.36 -3.10 -5.75
N ALA A 83 9.29 -3.44 -7.03
CA ALA A 83 9.45 -2.48 -8.11
C ALA A 83 8.19 -1.61 -8.24
N PRO A 84 8.25 -0.45 -8.94
CA PRO A 84 7.06 0.34 -9.21
C PRO A 84 5.94 -0.46 -9.87
N SER A 85 4.68 -0.21 -9.47
CA SER A 85 3.51 -1.01 -9.88
C SER A 85 3.31 -1.13 -11.40
N TYR A 86 3.74 -0.14 -12.20
CA TYR A 86 3.70 -0.24 -13.67
C TYR A 86 4.62 -1.34 -14.25
N LEU A 87 5.42 -1.98 -13.42
CA LEU A 87 6.27 -3.12 -13.81
C LEU A 87 5.68 -4.48 -13.37
N ASN A 88 4.55 -4.51 -12.66
CA ASN A 88 3.94 -5.75 -12.15
C ASN A 88 3.82 -6.80 -13.24
N LEU A 89 3.20 -6.48 -14.37
CA LEU A 89 2.99 -7.44 -15.47
C LEU A 89 4.30 -8.02 -16.02
N LYS A 90 5.38 -7.22 -16.06
CA LYS A 90 6.71 -7.72 -16.48
C LYS A 90 7.31 -8.68 -15.45
N VAL A 91 7.05 -8.47 -14.17
CA VAL A 91 7.51 -9.39 -13.12
C VAL A 91 6.65 -10.65 -13.10
N MET A 92 5.34 -10.56 -13.37
CA MET A 92 4.46 -11.72 -13.56
C MET A 92 4.91 -12.56 -14.75
N ASP A 93 5.26 -11.95 -15.91
CA ASP A 93 5.86 -12.66 -17.04
C ASP A 93 7.15 -13.41 -16.64
N LEU A 94 8.02 -12.74 -15.86
CA LEU A 94 9.23 -13.39 -15.34
C LEU A 94 8.90 -14.60 -14.48
N CYS A 95 7.92 -14.48 -13.56
CA CYS A 95 7.49 -15.58 -12.68
C CYS A 95 7.01 -16.80 -13.47
N LEU A 96 6.21 -16.57 -14.52
CA LEU A 96 5.77 -17.64 -15.44
C LEU A 96 6.93 -18.31 -16.16
N GLU A 97 7.95 -17.53 -16.60
CA GLU A 97 9.12 -18.07 -17.30
C GLU A 97 10.08 -18.88 -16.42
N ILE A 98 10.14 -18.57 -15.11
CA ILE A 98 11.02 -19.24 -14.15
C ILE A 98 10.27 -20.22 -13.23
N GLU A 99 8.95 -20.32 -13.38
CA GLU A 99 8.05 -21.18 -12.61
C GLU A 99 8.11 -20.90 -11.10
N ALA A 100 7.98 -19.62 -10.74
CA ALA A 100 7.93 -19.14 -9.36
C ALA A 100 6.59 -18.48 -9.03
N ASN A 101 6.16 -18.57 -7.77
CA ASN A 101 5.01 -17.83 -7.26
C ASN A 101 5.30 -16.32 -7.26
N TYR A 102 4.25 -15.52 -7.31
CA TYR A 102 4.33 -14.05 -7.35
C TYR A 102 3.64 -13.41 -6.16
N LEU A 103 4.21 -12.30 -5.66
CA LEU A 103 3.63 -11.49 -4.61
C LEU A 103 4.04 -10.03 -4.77
N ASP A 104 3.09 -9.09 -4.71
CA ASP A 104 3.35 -7.65 -4.65
C ASP A 104 2.51 -6.94 -3.57
N ALA A 105 2.73 -5.64 -3.40
CA ALA A 105 2.08 -4.82 -2.38
C ALA A 105 1.07 -3.81 -2.93
N SER A 106 0.93 -3.68 -4.26
CA SER A 106 0.04 -2.70 -4.89
C SER A 106 -0.43 -3.16 -6.25
N LEU A 107 -1.65 -2.81 -6.63
CA LEU A 107 -2.23 -3.14 -7.92
C LEU A 107 -1.47 -2.47 -9.07
N TYR A 108 -1.55 -3.08 -10.25
CA TYR A 108 -0.95 -2.54 -11.47
C TYR A 108 -1.56 -1.18 -11.84
N ILE A 109 -0.71 -0.18 -11.95
CA ILE A 109 -1.07 1.16 -12.45
C ILE A 109 -0.25 1.40 -13.72
N PRO A 110 -0.88 1.53 -14.89
CA PRO A 110 -0.17 1.81 -16.14
C PRO A 110 0.69 3.07 -16.03
N LYS A 111 1.85 3.06 -16.66
CA LYS A 111 2.75 4.23 -16.63
C LYS A 111 2.06 5.47 -17.20
N GLY A 112 2.01 6.54 -16.41
CA GLY A 112 1.32 7.79 -16.78
C GLY A 112 -0.18 7.80 -16.44
N SER A 113 -0.72 6.71 -15.88
CA SER A 113 -2.08 6.65 -15.33
C SER A 113 -2.08 7.00 -13.84
N THR A 114 -3.24 7.43 -13.35
CA THR A 114 -3.53 7.58 -11.91
C THR A 114 -4.43 6.45 -11.39
N GLN A 115 -5.01 5.65 -12.30
CA GLN A 115 -5.95 4.58 -11.98
C GLN A 115 -5.30 3.21 -12.17
N CYS A 116 -5.62 2.27 -11.29
CA CYS A 116 -5.18 0.89 -11.42
C CYS A 116 -5.98 0.15 -12.52
N ASP A 117 -5.38 -0.89 -13.07
CA ASP A 117 -6.01 -1.81 -14.00
C ASP A 117 -5.85 -3.24 -13.47
N ILE A 118 -6.75 -3.61 -12.57
CA ILE A 118 -6.79 -4.92 -11.95
C ILE A 118 -7.08 -6.02 -12.98
N ASN A 119 -7.82 -5.71 -14.05
CA ASN A 119 -8.14 -6.68 -15.09
C ASN A 119 -6.91 -7.11 -15.87
N ALA A 120 -5.92 -6.20 -16.02
CA ALA A 120 -4.66 -6.53 -16.65
C ALA A 120 -3.86 -7.58 -15.86
N GLU A 121 -3.96 -7.58 -14.53
CA GLU A 121 -3.34 -8.59 -13.66
C GLU A 121 -4.14 -9.90 -13.68
N TYR A 122 -5.47 -9.84 -13.58
CA TYR A 122 -6.33 -11.03 -13.69
C TYR A 122 -6.27 -11.71 -15.07
N ALA A 123 -5.87 -11.01 -16.13
CA ALA A 123 -5.64 -11.62 -17.43
C ALA A 123 -4.50 -12.68 -17.42
N TYR A 124 -3.70 -12.71 -16.35
CA TYR A 124 -2.67 -13.74 -16.13
C TYR A 124 -3.19 -14.99 -15.41
N ASP A 125 -4.43 -14.98 -14.88
CA ASP A 125 -4.98 -16.06 -14.05
C ASP A 125 -4.82 -17.44 -14.71
N GLN A 126 -5.30 -17.61 -15.95
CA GLN A 126 -5.20 -18.87 -16.66
C GLN A 126 -3.76 -19.35 -16.85
N LYS A 127 -2.81 -18.43 -17.09
CA LYS A 127 -1.39 -18.78 -17.29
C LYS A 127 -0.74 -19.28 -16.00
N PHE A 128 -1.10 -18.67 -14.85
CA PHE A 128 -0.64 -19.13 -13.53
C PHE A 128 -1.26 -20.48 -13.17
N ARG A 129 -2.57 -20.69 -13.43
CA ARG A 129 -3.26 -21.99 -13.25
C ARG A 129 -2.61 -23.10 -14.03
N GLU A 130 -2.32 -22.89 -15.32
CA GLU A 130 -1.70 -23.90 -16.20
C GLU A 130 -0.32 -24.34 -15.73
N LYS A 131 0.37 -23.52 -14.94
CA LYS A 131 1.67 -23.83 -14.36
C LYS A 131 1.62 -24.30 -12.91
N GLY A 132 0.44 -24.36 -12.28
CA GLY A 132 0.28 -24.70 -10.87
C GLY A 132 0.94 -23.69 -9.94
N LEU A 133 0.91 -22.39 -10.32
CA LEU A 133 1.53 -21.30 -9.61
C LEU A 133 0.47 -20.39 -8.98
N THR A 134 0.82 -19.80 -7.84
CA THR A 134 0.02 -18.80 -7.14
C THR A 134 0.60 -17.42 -7.34
N ALA A 135 -0.23 -16.46 -7.75
CA ALA A 135 0.11 -15.04 -7.75
C ALA A 135 -0.85 -14.30 -6.80
N ILE A 136 -0.30 -13.58 -5.83
CA ILE A 136 -1.07 -12.71 -4.94
C ILE A 136 -0.76 -11.26 -5.29
N ILE A 137 -1.79 -10.53 -5.69
CA ILE A 137 -1.69 -9.11 -6.07
C ILE A 137 -2.24 -8.22 -4.96
N GLY A 138 -1.68 -7.02 -4.82
CA GLY A 138 -2.15 -6.01 -3.87
C GLY A 138 -2.03 -6.43 -2.40
N CYS A 139 -1.01 -7.22 -2.02
CA CYS A 139 -0.77 -7.66 -0.64
C CYS A 139 -0.02 -6.61 0.19
N GLY A 140 -0.44 -5.35 0.09
CA GLY A 140 0.04 -4.27 0.91
C GLY A 140 -0.84 -4.01 2.14
N PHE A 141 -0.77 -2.80 2.67
CA PHE A 141 -1.73 -2.39 3.68
C PHE A 141 -3.04 -1.94 3.01
N ASN A 142 -2.93 -1.19 1.93
CA ASN A 142 -4.05 -0.55 1.22
C ASN A 142 -3.79 -0.52 -0.30
N PRO A 143 -4.27 -1.50 -1.07
CA PRO A 143 -5.04 -2.70 -0.71
C PRO A 143 -4.23 -3.73 0.07
N GLY A 144 -4.90 -4.78 0.53
CA GLY A 144 -4.34 -5.93 1.22
C GLY A 144 -4.91 -6.12 2.62
N VAL A 145 -4.34 -5.49 3.65
CA VAL A 145 -4.88 -5.59 5.02
C VAL A 145 -6.31 -5.06 5.08
N MET A 146 -6.65 -4.00 4.33
CA MET A 146 -8.03 -3.51 4.27
C MET A 146 -8.99 -4.56 3.69
N ASN A 147 -8.56 -5.35 2.69
CA ASN A 147 -9.37 -6.44 2.16
C ASN A 147 -9.60 -7.54 3.22
N ALA A 148 -8.55 -7.89 3.98
CA ALA A 148 -8.67 -8.82 5.10
C ALA A 148 -9.58 -8.28 6.22
N PHE A 149 -9.55 -6.98 6.51
CA PHE A 149 -10.45 -6.34 7.47
C PHE A 149 -11.91 -6.39 6.98
N GLY A 150 -12.16 -6.16 5.70
CA GLY A 150 -13.48 -6.28 5.09
C GLY A 150 -14.06 -7.69 5.23
N GLN A 151 -13.27 -8.72 4.90
CA GLN A 151 -13.67 -10.12 5.06
C GLN A 151 -13.84 -10.51 6.53
N TYR A 152 -13.00 -10.00 7.42
CA TYR A 152 -13.13 -10.21 8.86
C TYR A 152 -14.43 -9.57 9.39
N ALA A 153 -14.76 -8.34 8.94
CA ALA A 153 -16.00 -7.68 9.31
C ALA A 153 -17.23 -8.47 8.84
N ALA A 154 -17.26 -8.88 7.56
CA ALA A 154 -18.36 -9.65 6.98
C ALA A 154 -18.52 -11.05 7.59
N GLY A 155 -17.43 -11.66 8.07
CA GLY A 155 -17.46 -13.02 8.61
C GLY A 155 -17.63 -13.09 10.13
N LYS A 156 -17.40 -11.98 10.88
CA LYS A 156 -17.30 -12.03 12.34
C LYS A 156 -17.98 -10.89 13.09
N LEU A 157 -18.13 -9.73 12.47
CA LEU A 157 -18.60 -8.54 13.20
C LEU A 157 -20.02 -8.15 12.79
N LEU A 158 -20.40 -8.34 11.54
CA LEU A 158 -21.67 -7.90 10.98
C LEU A 158 -22.27 -8.99 10.10
N ASP A 159 -23.59 -9.17 10.17
CA ASP A 159 -24.34 -10.05 9.26
C ASP A 159 -24.52 -9.39 7.89
N GLU A 160 -24.66 -8.06 7.87
CA GLU A 160 -24.79 -7.26 6.66
C GLU A 160 -23.89 -6.01 6.76
N ILE A 161 -23.17 -5.69 5.68
CA ILE A 161 -22.39 -4.46 5.56
C ILE A 161 -23.11 -3.52 4.59
N SER A 162 -23.49 -2.34 5.04
CA SER A 162 -24.12 -1.30 4.21
C SER A 162 -23.12 -0.21 3.76
N LYS A 163 -22.07 0.02 4.56
CA LYS A 163 -21.10 1.08 4.29
C LYS A 163 -19.72 0.75 4.85
N VAL A 164 -18.70 1.13 4.10
CA VAL A 164 -17.29 1.06 4.47
C VAL A 164 -16.64 2.42 4.24
N ASP A 165 -16.15 3.04 5.31
CA ASP A 165 -15.35 4.26 5.27
C ASP A 165 -13.90 3.92 5.68
N ILE A 166 -12.95 4.01 4.76
CA ILE A 166 -11.54 3.87 5.09
C ILE A 166 -11.03 5.22 5.54
N ILE A 167 -10.41 5.25 6.71
CA ILE A 167 -9.94 6.46 7.39
C ILE A 167 -8.43 6.40 7.53
N ASP A 168 -7.72 7.13 6.67
CA ASP A 168 -6.27 7.29 6.73
C ASP A 168 -5.93 8.63 7.40
N MET A 169 -5.44 8.55 8.62
CA MET A 169 -5.20 9.75 9.43
C MET A 169 -3.99 10.56 8.98
N ASN A 170 -2.98 9.96 8.34
CA ASN A 170 -1.74 10.64 7.93
C ASN A 170 -1.17 11.59 9.00
N ALA A 171 -1.18 11.15 10.24
CA ALA A 171 -0.88 11.97 11.41
C ALA A 171 0.63 12.03 11.71
N GLY A 172 0.98 12.67 12.84
CA GLY A 172 2.36 12.89 13.26
C GLY A 172 2.97 14.18 12.70
N THR A 173 4.20 14.45 13.10
CA THR A 173 4.97 15.65 12.70
C THR A 173 6.33 15.22 12.12
N ASN A 174 7.01 16.12 11.44
CA ASN A 174 8.40 15.98 11.00
C ASN A 174 9.10 17.34 11.03
N ALA A 175 10.38 17.42 10.69
CA ALA A 175 11.15 18.65 10.67
C ALA A 175 10.66 19.69 9.65
N HIS A 176 9.82 19.28 8.70
CA HIS A 176 9.27 20.14 7.65
C HIS A 176 7.77 20.36 7.90
N PRO A 177 7.36 21.50 8.53
CA PRO A 177 5.99 21.70 9.00
C PRO A 177 4.95 21.73 7.88
N TYR A 178 5.36 22.01 6.65
CA TYR A 178 4.51 22.04 5.46
C TYR A 178 4.42 20.69 4.73
N LEU A 179 5.14 19.65 5.16
CA LEU A 179 5.17 18.37 4.48
C LEU A 179 4.47 17.27 5.28
N MET A 180 3.88 16.31 4.58
CA MET A 180 3.27 15.12 5.14
C MET A 180 4.34 14.07 5.49
N ASN A 181 3.98 13.06 6.29
CA ASN A 181 4.86 11.90 6.56
C ASN A 181 4.71 10.79 5.49
N THR A 182 3.79 10.97 4.56
CA THR A 182 3.56 10.10 3.40
C THR A 182 4.35 10.58 2.18
N PRO A 183 4.54 9.73 1.16
CA PRO A 183 5.20 10.14 -0.07
C PRO A 183 4.53 11.38 -0.68
N MET A 184 5.33 12.39 -1.00
CA MET A 184 4.82 13.68 -1.46
C MET A 184 4.03 13.57 -2.77
N ASN A 185 4.51 12.72 -3.71
CA ASN A 185 3.81 12.44 -4.96
C ASN A 185 2.40 11.86 -4.72
N THR A 186 2.25 10.95 -3.73
CA THR A 186 0.95 10.41 -3.36
C THR A 186 0.04 11.48 -2.80
N SER A 187 0.54 12.28 -1.84
CA SER A 187 -0.26 13.34 -1.19
C SER A 187 -0.70 14.42 -2.18
N LEU A 188 0.22 14.88 -3.06
CA LEU A 188 -0.12 15.87 -4.08
C LEU A 188 -1.12 15.34 -5.12
N ARG A 189 -0.96 14.08 -5.55
CA ARG A 189 -1.92 13.44 -6.44
C ARG A 189 -3.30 13.38 -5.79
N GLN A 190 -3.40 12.91 -4.56
CA GLN A 190 -4.67 12.76 -3.85
C GLN A 190 -5.45 14.07 -3.74
N ILE A 191 -4.79 15.19 -3.46
CA ILE A 191 -5.49 16.48 -3.31
C ILE A 191 -5.76 17.20 -4.63
N SER A 192 -5.11 16.80 -5.73
CA SER A 192 -5.26 17.41 -7.05
C SER A 192 -6.20 16.61 -7.97
N SER A 193 -6.47 15.36 -7.64
CA SER A 193 -7.35 14.49 -8.43
C SER A 193 -8.77 14.48 -7.88
N GLU A 194 -9.73 14.12 -8.74
CA GLU A 194 -11.09 13.82 -8.31
C GLU A 194 -11.07 12.74 -7.21
N GLY A 195 -11.93 12.90 -6.21
CA GLY A 195 -12.23 11.82 -5.27
C GLY A 195 -13.11 10.78 -5.96
N ARG A 196 -12.99 9.50 -5.56
CA ARG A 196 -13.86 8.43 -6.03
C ARG A 196 -14.54 7.74 -4.86
N MET A 197 -15.73 7.20 -5.10
CA MET A 197 -16.39 6.28 -4.18
C MET A 197 -17.18 5.23 -4.97
N PHE A 198 -17.38 4.08 -4.36
CA PHE A 198 -18.30 3.07 -4.88
C PHE A 198 -19.65 3.20 -4.16
N THR A 199 -20.72 3.29 -4.92
CA THR A 199 -22.10 3.35 -4.40
C THR A 199 -23.07 2.87 -5.47
N ASP A 200 -24.15 2.24 -5.06
CA ASP A 200 -25.20 1.71 -5.97
C ASP A 200 -24.62 0.85 -7.12
N GLY A 201 -23.62 0.02 -6.80
CA GLY A 201 -22.99 -0.90 -7.74
C GLY A 201 -22.08 -0.26 -8.79
N LYS A 202 -21.68 1.01 -8.63
CA LYS A 202 -20.81 1.73 -9.56
C LYS A 202 -19.84 2.66 -8.83
N ILE A 203 -18.70 2.91 -9.47
CA ILE A 203 -17.77 3.94 -9.04
C ILE A 203 -18.21 5.29 -9.62
N ILE A 204 -18.32 6.29 -8.76
CA ILE A 204 -18.60 7.68 -9.13
C ILE A 204 -17.47 8.59 -8.70
N SER A 205 -17.23 9.66 -9.47
CA SER A 205 -16.25 10.71 -9.16
C SER A 205 -16.92 11.92 -8.53
N VAL A 206 -16.18 12.60 -7.66
CA VAL A 206 -16.55 13.90 -7.09
C VAL A 206 -15.40 14.88 -7.27
N PRO A 207 -15.68 16.20 -7.33
CA PRO A 207 -14.60 17.19 -7.46
C PRO A 207 -13.54 17.06 -6.36
N PRO A 208 -12.29 17.41 -6.63
CA PRO A 208 -11.21 17.34 -5.65
C PRO A 208 -11.58 18.06 -4.36
N LEU A 209 -11.41 17.39 -3.21
CA LEU A 209 -11.63 17.91 -1.85
C LEU A 209 -13.06 18.42 -1.55
N SER A 210 -14.05 18.15 -2.42
CA SER A 210 -15.45 18.64 -2.26
C SER A 210 -16.20 17.94 -1.12
N VAL A 211 -15.82 16.72 -0.77
CA VAL A 211 -16.41 15.97 0.34
C VAL A 211 -15.41 15.93 1.50
N GLN A 212 -15.82 16.52 2.62
CA GLN A 212 -15.02 16.60 3.82
C GLN A 212 -15.65 15.76 4.94
N ALA A 213 -14.82 15.36 5.89
CA ALA A 213 -15.30 14.68 7.08
C ALA A 213 -14.47 15.08 8.30
N LYS A 214 -15.04 14.83 9.50
CA LYS A 214 -14.31 14.91 10.77
C LYS A 214 -14.44 13.57 11.48
N TYR A 215 -13.34 13.09 12.03
CA TYR A 215 -13.33 11.85 12.80
C TYR A 215 -12.39 11.93 13.99
N SER A 216 -12.80 11.34 15.12
CA SER A 216 -11.98 11.20 16.31
C SER A 216 -11.36 9.82 16.34
N PHE A 217 -10.14 9.70 15.78
CA PHE A 217 -9.44 8.42 15.69
C PHE A 217 -8.74 8.08 17.01
N PRO A 218 -8.77 6.82 17.45
CA PRO A 218 -8.12 6.39 18.70
C PRO A 218 -6.65 6.82 18.76
N GLU A 219 -6.22 7.32 19.90
CA GLU A 219 -4.84 7.76 20.21
C GLU A 219 -4.29 8.92 19.34
N ILE A 220 -5.02 9.37 18.30
CA ILE A 220 -4.63 10.49 17.43
C ILE A 220 -5.54 11.71 17.68
N GLY A 221 -6.81 11.48 18.03
CA GLY A 221 -7.80 12.53 18.26
C GLY A 221 -8.52 13.01 17.00
N LYS A 222 -9.30 14.10 17.14
CA LYS A 222 -10.15 14.61 16.06
C LYS A 222 -9.33 15.30 14.96
N ARG A 223 -9.62 14.97 13.70
CA ARG A 223 -8.97 15.53 12.51
C ARG A 223 -10.00 15.80 11.42
N ASN A 224 -9.68 16.78 10.56
CA ASN A 224 -10.36 16.98 9.29
C ASN A 224 -9.81 16.00 8.25
N LEU A 225 -10.70 15.43 7.48
CA LEU A 225 -10.44 14.41 6.46
C LEU A 225 -11.07 14.87 5.16
N PHE A 226 -10.52 14.41 4.05
CA PHE A 226 -11.04 14.69 2.71
C PHE A 226 -11.21 13.37 1.96
N MET A 227 -12.33 13.24 1.25
CA MET A 227 -12.53 12.11 0.37
C MET A 227 -11.58 12.23 -0.83
N VAL A 228 -10.83 11.17 -1.07
CA VAL A 228 -9.83 11.10 -2.14
C VAL A 228 -9.96 9.80 -2.91
N ASP A 229 -9.33 9.75 -4.09
CA ASP A 229 -9.20 8.50 -4.83
C ASP A 229 -8.15 7.58 -4.21
N HIS A 230 -8.47 6.28 -4.19
CA HIS A 230 -7.53 5.23 -3.81
C HIS A 230 -7.90 3.88 -4.45
N GLU A 231 -6.90 3.11 -4.89
CA GLU A 231 -7.05 1.81 -5.55
C GLU A 231 -7.77 0.74 -4.70
N VAL A 232 -7.81 0.91 -3.38
CA VAL A 232 -8.54 0.01 -2.49
C VAL A 232 -10.06 0.04 -2.73
N ILE A 233 -10.59 1.13 -3.30
CA ILE A 233 -12.01 1.24 -3.67
C ILE A 233 -12.30 0.23 -4.79
N ASP A 234 -11.43 0.16 -5.81
CA ASP A 234 -11.56 -0.81 -6.90
C ASP A 234 -11.49 -2.24 -6.36
N ALA A 235 -10.53 -2.52 -5.47
CA ALA A 235 -10.37 -3.83 -4.85
C ALA A 235 -11.61 -4.25 -4.05
N LEU A 236 -12.03 -3.45 -3.08
CA LEU A 236 -13.16 -3.78 -2.19
C LEU A 236 -14.50 -3.83 -2.90
N SER A 237 -14.70 -3.03 -3.96
CA SER A 237 -15.96 -3.00 -4.71
C SER A 237 -16.29 -4.32 -5.42
N THR A 238 -15.28 -5.13 -5.72
CA THR A 238 -15.45 -6.44 -6.35
C THR A 238 -15.57 -7.59 -5.35
N GLU A 239 -15.26 -7.37 -4.08
CA GLU A 239 -15.01 -8.43 -3.12
C GLU A 239 -15.97 -8.45 -1.93
N LEU A 240 -16.50 -7.29 -1.53
CA LEU A 240 -17.41 -7.24 -0.39
C LEU A 240 -18.83 -7.65 -0.77
N PRO A 241 -19.46 -8.53 0.03
CA PRO A 241 -20.85 -8.94 -0.21
C PRO A 241 -21.81 -7.76 -0.03
N GLY A 242 -22.92 -7.77 -0.75
CA GLY A 242 -24.00 -6.78 -0.63
C GLY A 242 -23.71 -5.44 -1.31
N MET A 243 -22.58 -5.28 -1.97
CA MET A 243 -22.18 -4.03 -2.65
C MET A 243 -22.37 -2.78 -1.78
N PRO A 244 -21.72 -2.70 -0.61
CA PRO A 244 -21.84 -1.56 0.29
C PRO A 244 -21.30 -0.28 -0.37
N THR A 245 -21.72 0.88 0.14
CA THR A 245 -21.03 2.14 -0.21
C THR A 245 -19.60 2.09 0.34
N ILE A 246 -18.58 2.37 -0.49
CA ILE A 246 -17.15 2.35 -0.12
C ILE A 246 -16.55 3.72 -0.40
N ARG A 247 -15.95 4.33 0.63
CA ARG A 247 -15.31 5.65 0.55
C ARG A 247 -13.94 5.62 1.19
N TYR A 248 -13.03 6.46 0.70
CA TYR A 248 -11.69 6.64 1.27
C TYR A 248 -11.48 8.08 1.69
N PHE A 249 -11.13 8.28 2.96
CA PHE A 249 -10.87 9.58 3.56
C PHE A 249 -9.44 9.68 4.04
N SER A 250 -8.74 10.73 3.61
CA SER A 250 -7.35 11.01 4.00
C SER A 250 -7.24 12.32 4.79
N GLY A 251 -6.44 12.29 5.85
CA GLY A 251 -6.13 13.46 6.66
C GLY A 251 -4.95 14.25 6.07
N PHE A 252 -5.10 15.58 5.98
CA PHE A 252 -4.02 16.47 5.56
C PHE A 252 -3.77 17.56 6.60
N LYS A 253 -2.49 17.94 6.77
CA LYS A 253 -2.13 19.09 7.63
C LYS A 253 -2.60 20.40 7.00
N ARG A 254 -3.14 21.32 7.82
CA ARG A 254 -3.52 22.68 7.32
C ARG A 254 -2.36 23.37 6.60
N THR A 255 -1.16 23.30 7.16
CA THR A 255 0.04 23.88 6.56
C THR A 255 0.35 23.28 5.18
N PHE A 256 0.19 21.95 5.03
CA PHE A 256 0.34 21.29 3.73
C PHE A 256 -0.71 21.78 2.73
N MET A 257 -1.97 21.82 3.12
CA MET A 257 -3.05 22.31 2.25
C MET A 257 -2.82 23.77 1.81
N SER A 258 -2.40 24.64 2.73
CA SER A 258 -2.07 26.03 2.42
C SER A 258 -0.89 26.15 1.43
N MET A 259 0.15 25.34 1.63
CA MET A 259 1.30 25.28 0.69
C MET A 259 0.85 24.83 -0.71
N VAL A 260 0.05 23.78 -0.79
CA VAL A 260 -0.38 23.24 -2.09
C VAL A 260 -1.29 24.23 -2.81
N LYS A 261 -2.15 24.97 -2.09
CA LYS A 261 -2.95 26.06 -2.69
C LYS A 261 -2.03 27.09 -3.38
N VAL A 262 -1.00 27.56 -2.70
CA VAL A 262 -0.02 28.51 -3.29
C VAL A 262 0.69 27.88 -4.49
N LEU A 263 1.18 26.65 -4.38
CA LEU A 263 1.87 25.97 -5.48
C LEU A 263 0.97 25.78 -6.71
N ARG A 264 -0.32 25.49 -6.49
CA ARG A 264 -1.31 25.39 -7.55
C ARG A 264 -1.54 26.75 -8.22
N ASP A 265 -1.75 27.79 -7.44
CA ASP A 265 -2.05 29.15 -7.93
C ASP A 265 -0.90 29.75 -8.76
N VAL A 266 0.34 29.35 -8.47
CA VAL A 266 1.52 29.73 -9.28
C VAL A 266 1.89 28.70 -10.38
N GLY A 267 1.04 27.69 -10.61
CA GLY A 267 1.21 26.70 -11.69
C GLY A 267 2.22 25.58 -11.43
N MET A 268 2.80 25.49 -10.22
CA MET A 268 3.80 24.47 -9.89
C MET A 268 3.24 23.04 -9.80
N THR A 269 1.93 22.86 -9.72
CA THR A 269 1.29 21.53 -9.73
C THR A 269 0.84 21.09 -11.13
N SER A 270 1.16 21.87 -12.18
CA SER A 270 0.82 21.54 -13.56
C SER A 270 1.64 20.35 -14.07
N THR A 271 0.96 19.41 -14.74
CA THR A 271 1.59 18.30 -15.48
C THR A 271 1.88 18.66 -16.93
N THR A 272 1.44 19.83 -17.40
CA THR A 272 1.71 20.32 -18.76
C THR A 272 3.15 20.81 -18.83
N PRO A 273 4.01 20.23 -19.69
CA PRO A 273 5.39 20.67 -19.81
C PRO A 273 5.49 22.13 -20.28
N VAL A 274 6.46 22.84 -19.71
CA VAL A 274 6.90 24.18 -20.16
C VAL A 274 8.30 24.08 -20.76
N ASP A 275 8.59 24.91 -21.75
CA ASP A 275 9.93 24.98 -22.34
C ASP A 275 10.83 25.82 -21.45
N ILE A 276 11.94 25.23 -21.00
CA ILE A 276 13.00 25.92 -20.27
C ILE A 276 14.31 25.64 -21.03
N ASP A 277 14.78 26.62 -21.75
CA ASP A 277 16.03 26.55 -22.54
C ASP A 277 16.06 25.33 -23.50
N GLY A 278 14.94 25.02 -24.14
CA GLY A 278 14.78 23.90 -25.07
C GLY A 278 14.50 22.55 -24.43
N GLN A 279 14.34 22.50 -23.10
CA GLN A 279 13.94 21.30 -22.36
C GLN A 279 12.48 21.37 -21.96
N GLN A 280 11.72 20.34 -22.29
CA GLN A 280 10.31 20.19 -21.89
C GLN A 280 10.24 19.60 -20.48
N ILE A 281 9.88 20.42 -19.48
CA ILE A 281 9.82 20.04 -18.08
C ILE A 281 8.40 20.31 -17.54
N ALA A 282 7.74 19.29 -16.99
CA ALA A 282 6.51 19.50 -16.25
C ALA A 282 6.83 20.12 -14.87
N PRO A 283 6.18 21.24 -14.49
CA PRO A 283 6.42 21.88 -13.18
C PRO A 283 6.29 20.94 -11.99
N LEU A 284 5.30 20.04 -12.03
CA LEU A 284 5.09 19.03 -10.98
C LEU A 284 6.27 18.04 -10.85
N ASP A 285 6.85 17.61 -11.97
CA ASP A 285 8.02 16.70 -11.95
C ASP A 285 9.23 17.40 -11.34
N PHE A 286 9.46 18.68 -11.71
CA PHE A 286 10.50 19.49 -11.10
C PHE A 286 10.28 19.68 -9.60
N LEU A 287 9.04 19.95 -9.19
CA LEU A 287 8.67 20.09 -7.78
C LEU A 287 9.00 18.81 -6.98
N TYR A 288 8.72 17.63 -7.52
CA TYR A 288 9.06 16.37 -6.85
C TYR A 288 10.56 16.17 -6.64
N GLU A 289 11.37 16.59 -7.60
CA GLU A 289 12.83 16.42 -7.51
C GLU A 289 13.48 17.38 -6.49
N VAL A 290 12.92 18.57 -6.29
CA VAL A 290 13.48 19.57 -5.36
C VAL A 290 12.93 19.46 -3.94
N MET A 291 11.80 18.77 -3.74
CA MET A 291 11.23 18.60 -2.40
C MET A 291 12.03 17.60 -1.56
N PRO A 292 12.05 17.79 -0.21
CA PRO A 292 12.62 16.80 0.71
C PRO A 292 12.04 15.41 0.45
N GLN A 293 12.92 14.43 0.33
CA GLN A 293 12.52 13.07 0.04
C GLN A 293 11.92 12.39 1.28
N GLN A 294 11.11 11.36 1.08
CA GLN A 294 10.45 10.63 2.18
C GLN A 294 11.42 10.11 3.23
N ASP A 295 12.65 9.79 2.85
CA ASP A 295 13.68 9.31 3.78
C ASP A 295 14.07 10.38 4.81
N ASP A 296 14.20 11.65 4.37
CA ASP A 296 14.51 12.79 5.25
C ASP A 296 13.32 13.09 6.18
N LEU A 297 12.10 12.92 5.67
CA LEU A 297 10.88 13.09 6.45
C LEU A 297 10.75 12.00 7.51
N ALA A 298 10.97 10.74 7.14
CA ALA A 298 10.86 9.59 8.04
C ALA A 298 11.87 9.65 9.19
N ALA A 299 13.10 10.11 8.91
CA ALA A 299 14.16 10.26 9.92
C ALA A 299 13.81 11.24 11.04
N THR A 300 12.93 12.20 10.78
CA THR A 300 12.50 13.23 11.74
C THR A 300 11.06 13.11 12.17
N ALA A 301 10.34 12.10 11.67
CA ALA A 301 8.94 11.87 11.96
C ALA A 301 8.71 11.49 13.44
N LYS A 302 7.67 12.05 14.05
CA LYS A 302 7.29 11.81 15.45
C LYS A 302 5.79 11.64 15.58
N GLY A 303 5.39 10.95 16.65
CA GLY A 303 3.99 10.65 16.94
C GLY A 303 3.49 9.45 16.15
N LYS A 304 2.19 9.23 16.19
CA LYS A 304 1.55 8.05 15.58
C LYS A 304 0.81 8.41 14.31
N THR A 305 0.78 7.47 13.39
CA THR A 305 -0.16 7.44 12.26
C THR A 305 -1.06 6.22 12.39
N GLY A 306 -2.23 6.25 11.74
CA GLY A 306 -3.15 5.13 11.78
C GLY A 306 -4.05 5.11 10.56
N ILE A 307 -4.41 3.90 10.18
CA ILE A 307 -5.41 3.65 9.15
C ILE A 307 -6.43 2.67 9.72
N GLY A 308 -7.71 2.91 9.44
CA GLY A 308 -8.79 2.04 9.87
C GLY A 308 -9.90 1.94 8.86
N MET A 309 -10.68 0.88 9.01
CA MET A 309 -11.91 0.62 8.27
C MET A 309 -13.08 0.78 9.23
N LEU A 310 -13.86 1.83 9.06
CA LEU A 310 -15.12 2.04 9.76
C LEU A 310 -16.21 1.32 8.97
N VAL A 311 -16.72 0.22 9.52
CA VAL A 311 -17.78 -0.57 8.91
C VAL A 311 -19.11 -0.26 9.59
N THR A 312 -20.13 -0.01 8.78
CA THR A 312 -21.52 0.18 9.24
C THR A 312 -22.38 -0.90 8.63
N GLY A 313 -23.23 -1.49 9.42
CA GLY A 313 -24.10 -2.58 8.97
C GLY A 313 -25.12 -2.98 10.02
N ALA A 314 -25.47 -4.26 10.06
CA ALA A 314 -26.42 -4.80 11.02
C ALA A 314 -25.96 -6.15 11.59
N VAL A 315 -26.38 -6.44 12.82
CA VAL A 315 -26.35 -7.77 13.45
C VAL A 315 -27.74 -8.06 13.98
N GLU A 316 -28.32 -9.18 13.57
CA GLU A 316 -29.72 -9.54 13.92
C GLU A 316 -30.74 -8.42 13.63
N GLY A 317 -30.47 -7.62 12.57
CA GLY A 317 -31.29 -6.48 12.16
C GLY A 317 -31.04 -5.18 12.93
N GLU A 318 -30.21 -5.19 13.97
CA GLU A 318 -29.83 -4.00 14.74
C GLU A 318 -28.61 -3.32 14.12
N LYS A 319 -28.72 -1.99 13.93
CA LYS A 319 -27.61 -1.21 13.34
C LYS A 319 -26.38 -1.27 14.24
N LYS A 320 -25.23 -1.59 13.66
CA LYS A 320 -23.92 -1.58 14.31
C LYS A 320 -22.88 -0.82 13.49
N GLN A 321 -21.91 -0.25 14.19
CA GLN A 321 -20.76 0.43 13.58
C GLN A 321 -19.50 0.11 14.36
N GLU A 322 -18.49 -0.37 13.67
CA GLU A 322 -17.23 -0.78 14.28
C GLU A 322 -16.03 -0.24 13.48
N LEU A 323 -14.95 0.07 14.19
CA LEU A 323 -13.69 0.49 13.56
C LEU A 323 -12.62 -0.58 13.76
N ILE A 324 -12.14 -1.17 12.66
CA ILE A 324 -10.96 -2.04 12.66
C ILE A 324 -9.78 -1.19 12.24
N TYR A 325 -8.74 -1.09 13.06
CA TYR A 325 -7.66 -0.15 12.80
C TYR A 325 -6.29 -0.63 13.26
N ALA A 326 -5.25 -0.09 12.63
CA ALA A 326 -3.86 -0.23 13.05
C ALA A 326 -3.25 1.14 13.34
N LEU A 327 -2.33 1.18 14.30
CA LEU A 327 -1.56 2.35 14.70
C LEU A 327 -0.07 2.02 14.68
N VAL A 328 0.74 2.93 14.15
CA VAL A 328 2.19 2.80 14.11
C VAL A 328 2.85 4.08 14.62
N ASP A 329 3.84 3.94 15.49
CA ASP A 329 4.67 5.06 15.93
C ASP A 329 5.80 5.29 14.91
N HIS A 330 5.90 6.52 14.40
CA HIS A 330 6.87 6.88 13.36
C HIS A 330 8.31 6.71 13.84
N GLN A 331 8.59 7.15 15.07
CA GLN A 331 9.96 7.15 15.59
C GLN A 331 10.43 5.72 15.89
N GLN A 332 9.60 4.91 16.54
CA GLN A 332 9.91 3.51 16.81
C GLN A 332 10.16 2.73 15.51
N CYS A 333 9.31 2.96 14.50
CA CYS A 333 9.44 2.33 13.19
C CYS A 333 10.78 2.73 12.52
N TYR A 334 11.12 3.99 12.53
CA TYR A 334 12.37 4.45 11.93
C TYR A 334 13.62 3.94 12.68
N GLU A 335 13.60 3.94 14.02
CA GLU A 335 14.69 3.40 14.85
C GLU A 335 14.94 1.90 14.57
N GLU A 336 13.85 1.14 14.37
CA GLU A 336 13.95 -0.31 14.15
C GLU A 336 14.35 -0.67 12.71
N PHE A 337 13.73 -0.04 11.72
CA PHE A 337 13.86 -0.43 10.31
C PHE A 337 14.60 0.59 9.45
N GLY A 338 14.71 1.85 9.86
CA GLY A 338 15.13 2.94 8.99
C GLY A 338 14.12 3.21 7.85
N ALA A 339 12.85 2.89 8.09
CA ALA A 339 11.75 3.00 7.14
C ALA A 339 10.65 3.91 7.69
N SER A 340 9.79 4.45 6.82
CA SER A 340 8.59 5.16 7.26
C SER A 340 7.57 4.21 7.86
N ALA A 341 6.65 4.72 8.68
CA ALA A 341 5.56 3.93 9.25
C ALA A 341 4.67 3.30 8.16
N THR A 342 4.41 4.02 7.07
CA THR A 342 3.62 3.51 5.94
C THR A 342 4.33 2.39 5.17
N ASP A 343 5.67 2.51 4.96
CA ASP A 343 6.46 1.45 4.36
C ASP A 343 6.47 0.19 5.25
N PHE A 344 6.58 0.36 6.57
CA PHE A 344 6.52 -0.75 7.52
C PHE A 344 5.15 -1.45 7.49
N MET A 345 4.04 -0.70 7.50
CA MET A 345 2.69 -1.29 7.46
C MET A 345 2.51 -2.18 6.23
N SER A 346 2.92 -1.70 5.05
CA SER A 346 2.87 -2.48 3.81
C SER A 346 3.87 -3.65 3.80
N ALA A 347 5.06 -3.47 4.38
CA ALA A 347 6.05 -4.53 4.48
C ALA A 347 5.61 -5.67 5.40
N ALA A 348 4.98 -5.36 6.54
CA ALA A 348 4.43 -6.36 7.46
C ALA A 348 3.34 -7.20 6.78
N ALA A 349 2.45 -6.56 6.02
CA ALA A 349 1.44 -7.25 5.21
C ALA A 349 2.09 -8.17 4.16
N LEU A 350 3.03 -7.65 3.40
CA LEU A 350 3.70 -8.37 2.32
C LEU A 350 4.47 -9.59 2.84
N VAL A 351 5.18 -9.46 3.97
CA VAL A 351 5.91 -10.59 4.59
C VAL A 351 4.93 -11.60 5.19
N SER A 352 3.80 -11.14 5.76
CA SER A 352 2.72 -12.04 6.18
C SER A 352 2.18 -12.86 5.01
N GLY A 353 1.89 -12.21 3.87
CA GLY A 353 1.47 -12.89 2.64
C GLY A 353 2.52 -13.88 2.11
N ALA A 354 3.80 -13.49 2.13
CA ALA A 354 4.89 -14.39 1.76
C ALA A 354 4.89 -15.66 2.64
N ASN A 355 4.68 -15.51 3.95
CA ASN A 355 4.59 -16.66 4.86
C ASN A 355 3.35 -17.52 4.56
N MET A 356 2.20 -16.92 4.22
CA MET A 356 1.00 -17.66 3.82
C MET A 356 1.24 -18.50 2.56
N ILE A 357 1.93 -17.95 1.55
CA ILE A 357 2.27 -18.66 0.31
C ILE A 357 3.23 -19.84 0.62
N VAL A 358 4.35 -19.57 1.29
CA VAL A 358 5.40 -20.58 1.48
C VAL A 358 5.02 -21.68 2.47
N THR A 359 4.04 -21.43 3.33
CA THR A 359 3.46 -22.46 4.23
C THR A 359 2.32 -23.25 3.58
N GLY A 360 1.91 -22.85 2.37
CA GLY A 360 0.82 -23.47 1.63
C GLY A 360 -0.59 -23.07 2.09
N GLN A 361 -0.73 -22.12 3.02
CA GLN A 361 -2.04 -21.63 3.46
C GLN A 361 -2.76 -20.84 2.36
N TRP A 362 -2.01 -20.19 1.49
CA TRP A 362 -2.53 -19.53 0.28
C TRP A 362 -2.11 -20.27 -1.00
N LYS A 363 -2.07 -21.59 -0.96
CA LYS A 363 -1.81 -22.38 -2.17
C LYS A 363 -3.09 -22.53 -2.98
N GLN A 364 -3.24 -21.69 -3.96
CA GLN A 364 -4.33 -21.72 -4.94
C GLN A 364 -3.77 -21.27 -6.28
N ASP A 365 -3.88 -22.13 -7.30
CA ASP A 365 -3.34 -21.83 -8.63
C ASP A 365 -4.13 -20.70 -9.28
N GLY A 366 -3.43 -19.71 -9.84
CA GLY A 366 -4.06 -18.53 -10.46
C GLY A 366 -3.59 -17.21 -9.87
N VAL A 367 -4.32 -16.16 -10.18
CA VAL A 367 -4.12 -14.79 -9.65
C VAL A 367 -5.22 -14.49 -8.65
N HIS A 368 -4.82 -14.08 -7.45
CA HIS A 368 -5.74 -13.90 -6.31
C HIS A 368 -5.44 -12.64 -5.55
N MET A 369 -6.46 -12.10 -4.89
CA MET A 369 -6.34 -11.11 -3.82
C MET A 369 -6.54 -11.77 -2.45
N ILE A 370 -6.12 -11.06 -1.38
CA ILE A 370 -6.19 -11.57 0.00
C ILE A 370 -7.60 -11.98 0.42
N SER A 371 -8.61 -11.27 -0.05
CA SER A 371 -10.03 -11.49 0.25
C SER A 371 -10.58 -12.85 -0.18
N GLU A 372 -9.91 -13.54 -1.10
CA GLU A 372 -10.29 -14.88 -1.54
C GLU A 372 -9.93 -15.98 -0.50
N PHE A 373 -9.21 -15.61 0.56
CA PHE A 373 -8.75 -16.52 1.61
C PHE A 373 -9.35 -16.17 2.97
N ASP A 374 -9.34 -17.15 3.89
CA ASP A 374 -9.69 -16.88 5.29
C ASP A 374 -8.76 -15.79 5.86
N PRO A 375 -9.30 -14.65 6.33
CA PRO A 375 -8.48 -13.56 6.83
C PRO A 375 -7.78 -13.88 8.15
N GLN A 376 -8.27 -14.83 8.97
CA GLN A 376 -7.79 -15.04 10.34
C GLN A 376 -6.32 -15.49 10.41
N PRO A 377 -5.85 -16.48 9.60
CA PRO A 377 -4.44 -16.87 9.60
C PRO A 377 -3.52 -15.70 9.20
N PHE A 378 -3.92 -14.93 8.20
CA PHE A 378 -3.16 -13.76 7.75
C PHE A 378 -3.11 -12.67 8.82
N LEU A 379 -4.24 -12.34 9.45
CA LEU A 379 -4.30 -11.33 10.52
C LEU A 379 -3.51 -11.75 11.77
N LYS A 380 -3.45 -13.05 12.07
CA LYS A 380 -2.57 -13.59 13.13
C LYS A 380 -1.10 -13.42 12.75
N GLU A 381 -0.76 -13.70 11.50
CA GLU A 381 0.60 -13.56 11.00
C GLU A 381 1.02 -12.08 10.97
N LEU A 382 0.12 -11.17 10.61
CA LEU A 382 0.35 -9.74 10.62
C LEU A 382 0.79 -9.24 12.01
N LYS A 383 0.10 -9.71 13.08
CA LYS A 383 0.52 -9.45 14.46
C LYS A 383 1.91 -10.01 14.78
N ARG A 384 2.24 -11.20 14.26
CA ARG A 384 3.57 -11.81 14.44
C ARG A 384 4.66 -10.98 13.77
N GLN A 385 4.35 -10.28 12.66
CA GLN A 385 5.27 -9.35 12.01
C GLN A 385 5.37 -7.99 12.71
N GLY A 386 4.67 -7.79 13.83
CA GLY A 386 4.73 -6.58 14.64
C GLY A 386 3.70 -5.50 14.27
N LEU A 387 2.79 -5.80 13.34
CA LEU A 387 1.67 -4.91 13.02
C LEU A 387 0.38 -5.41 13.67
N ASP A 388 0.09 -4.87 14.85
CA ASP A 388 -1.14 -5.19 15.58
C ASP A 388 -2.32 -4.35 15.06
N TYR A 389 -3.51 -4.94 15.13
CA TYR A 389 -4.77 -4.26 14.85
C TYR A 389 -5.72 -4.40 16.04
N LYS A 390 -6.63 -3.44 16.15
CA LYS A 390 -7.65 -3.36 17.20
C LYS A 390 -9.03 -3.23 16.56
N VAL A 391 -10.05 -3.65 17.28
CA VAL A 391 -11.46 -3.40 16.95
C VAL A 391 -12.02 -2.49 18.05
N LEU A 392 -12.60 -1.36 17.65
CA LEU A 392 -13.38 -0.47 18.51
C LEU A 392 -14.85 -0.72 18.21
N GLU A 393 -15.52 -1.38 19.14
CA GLU A 393 -16.96 -1.58 19.14
C GLU A 393 -17.68 -0.25 19.37
N GLU A 394 -18.87 -0.09 18.78
CA GLU A 394 -19.68 1.13 18.88
C GLU A 394 -18.87 2.39 18.51
N ALA A 395 -18.12 2.30 17.42
CA ALA A 395 -17.28 3.39 16.95
C ALA A 395 -18.12 4.66 16.64
N PRO A 396 -17.59 5.86 16.91
CA PRO A 396 -18.31 7.10 16.63
C PRO A 396 -18.55 7.28 15.13
N ASP A 397 -19.60 8.03 14.80
CA ASP A 397 -19.92 8.37 13.40
C ASP A 397 -18.83 9.22 12.75
N LEU A 398 -18.60 8.96 11.46
CA LEU A 398 -17.86 9.86 10.59
C LEU A 398 -18.76 11.05 10.24
N GLU A 399 -18.42 12.23 10.77
CA GLU A 399 -19.14 13.47 10.50
C GLU A 399 -18.82 13.96 9.08
N VAL A 400 -19.64 13.61 8.09
CA VAL A 400 -19.43 13.96 6.68
C VAL A 400 -20.20 15.23 6.35
N SER A 401 -19.55 16.15 5.62
CA SER A 401 -20.15 17.36 5.05
C SER A 401 -19.81 17.46 3.56
N GLU A 402 -20.83 17.71 2.74
CA GLU A 402 -20.64 18.04 1.33
C GLU A 402 -20.62 19.56 1.23
N HIS A 403 -19.47 20.16 0.96
CA HIS A 403 -19.35 21.59 0.74
C HIS A 403 -18.84 21.85 -0.67
N GLY A 404 -19.72 22.39 -1.49
CA GLY A 404 -19.29 23.15 -2.66
C GLY A 404 -19.08 24.59 -2.24
N THR A 405 -17.92 24.97 -1.70
CA THR A 405 -17.32 26.31 -1.81
C THR A 405 -16.11 26.47 -0.89
N GLU A 406 -15.13 27.22 -1.36
CA GLU A 406 -13.81 27.50 -0.76
C GLU A 406 -13.81 28.39 0.50
N GLU A 407 -14.95 28.64 1.16
CA GLU A 407 -15.10 29.75 2.13
C GLU A 407 -14.82 29.44 3.60
N GLU A 408 -14.54 28.21 4.02
CA GLU A 408 -14.24 27.90 5.43
C GLU A 408 -12.82 27.37 5.69
N ALA A 409 -11.84 27.86 4.97
CA ALA A 409 -10.40 27.60 5.22
C ALA A 409 -9.70 28.77 5.92
N GLU A 410 -10.45 29.67 6.62
CA GLU A 410 -9.88 30.72 7.48
C GLU A 410 -9.53 30.24 8.89
#